data_b775e23597ab261d352b8d11a8cf3c95
#
_entry.id   b775e23597ab261d352b8d11a8cf3c95
#
_cell.length_a   1.000
_cell.length_b   1.000
_cell.length_c   1.000
_cell.angle_alpha   90.00
_cell.angle_beta   90.00
_cell.angle_gamma   90.00
#
_symmetry.space_group_name_H-M   'P 1'
#
loop_
_entity.id
_entity.type
_entity.pdbx_description
1 polymer ?
#
loop_
_entity_poly.entity_id
_entity_poly.type
_entity_poly.pdbx_seq_one_letter_code
_entity_poly.pdbx_strand_id
1 'polypeptide(L)'
;NSRALVVNTGRALQYLSKGKFKATNHRVLWNKQKRLSIPFFFEPSYDFKMNLSFLNGFRLSNKGTNYEKFLNNSLKKFIEYQR
;
A
#
# COMPACT_ATOMS: atom_id res chain seq x y z
N ASN A 1 -11.22 1.73 21.55
CA ASN A 1 -10.37 0.94 22.44
C ASN A 1 -8.91 1.33 22.28
N SER A 2 -8.28 1.81 23.35
CA SER A 2 -6.91 2.33 23.33
C SER A 2 -5.84 1.26 23.07
N ARG A 3 -6.20 -0.02 23.15
CA ARG A 3 -5.26 -1.15 22.94
C ARG A 3 -5.42 -1.81 21.56
N ALA A 4 -6.30 -1.29 20.75
CA ALA A 4 -6.55 -1.86 19.43
C ALA A 4 -5.72 -1.17 18.36
N LEU A 5 -5.32 -1.94 17.34
CA LEU A 5 -4.71 -1.43 16.12
C LEU A 5 -5.68 -1.64 14.98
N VAL A 6 -5.76 -0.67 14.09
CA VAL A 6 -6.53 -0.80 12.87
C VAL A 6 -5.57 -1.13 11.73
N VAL A 7 -5.83 -2.22 11.02
CA VAL A 7 -4.98 -2.65 9.90
C VAL A 7 -5.79 -2.55 8.62
N ASN A 8 -5.26 -1.82 7.66
CA ASN A 8 -5.88 -1.67 6.34
C ASN A 8 -4.92 -2.15 5.27
N THR A 9 -5.46 -2.87 4.29
CA THR A 9 -4.68 -3.23 3.10
C THR A 9 -4.58 -2.03 2.17
N GLY A 10 -3.45 -1.92 1.49
CA GLY A 10 -3.18 -0.82 0.60
C GLY A 10 -3.05 -1.25 -0.85
N ARG A 11 -2.73 -0.28 -1.72
CA ARG A 11 -2.65 -0.50 -3.17
C ARG A 11 -1.49 -1.39 -3.57
N ALA A 12 -0.40 -1.39 -2.82
CA ALA A 12 0.73 -2.26 -3.12
C ALA A 12 0.32 -3.73 -3.01
N LEU A 13 -0.38 -4.11 -1.94
CA LEU A 13 -0.85 -5.48 -1.77
C LEU A 13 -1.92 -5.82 -2.81
N GLN A 14 -2.79 -4.87 -3.15
CA GLN A 14 -3.75 -5.08 -4.23
C GLN A 14 -3.05 -5.39 -5.55
N TYR A 15 -2.03 -4.64 -5.88
CA TYR A 15 -1.25 -4.84 -7.10
C TYR A 15 -0.53 -6.20 -7.06
N LEU A 16 0.19 -6.49 -5.97
CA LEU A 16 0.95 -7.73 -5.82
C LEU A 16 0.07 -8.97 -5.87
N SER A 17 -1.12 -8.90 -5.31
CA SER A 17 -2.06 -10.03 -5.26
C SER A 17 -2.92 -10.12 -6.52
N LYS A 18 -2.68 -9.28 -7.50
CA LYS A 18 -3.49 -9.21 -8.74
C LYS A 18 -4.97 -8.98 -8.42
N GLY A 19 -5.24 -8.15 -7.45
CA GLY A 19 -6.58 -7.78 -7.05
C GLY A 19 -7.28 -8.72 -6.08
N LYS A 20 -6.61 -9.78 -5.62
CA LYS A 20 -7.22 -10.67 -4.61
C LYS A 20 -7.45 -9.97 -3.29
N PHE A 21 -6.50 -9.13 -2.86
CA PHE A 21 -6.65 -8.27 -1.71
C PHE A 21 -6.92 -6.85 -2.20
N LYS A 22 -8.11 -6.35 -1.94
CA LYS A 22 -8.50 -5.01 -2.37
C LYS A 22 -7.95 -3.98 -1.41
N ALA A 23 -7.49 -2.85 -1.95
CA ALA A 23 -7.15 -1.70 -1.12
C ALA A 23 -8.42 -1.18 -0.44
N THR A 24 -8.31 -0.90 0.85
CA THR A 24 -9.44 -0.40 1.63
C THR A 24 -9.57 1.10 1.42
N ASN A 25 -10.69 1.52 0.85
CA ASN A 25 -11.02 2.94 0.77
C ASN A 25 -11.40 3.41 2.17
N HIS A 26 -10.71 4.43 2.61
CA HIS A 26 -10.95 4.98 3.94
C HIS A 26 -10.75 6.48 3.94
N ARG A 27 -11.40 7.12 4.89
CA ARG A 27 -11.25 8.56 5.10
C ARG A 27 -11.43 8.87 6.58
N VAL A 28 -10.96 10.02 6.98
CA VAL A 28 -11.15 10.51 8.35
C VAL A 28 -12.34 11.46 8.35
N LEU A 29 -13.35 11.14 9.17
CA LEU A 29 -14.46 12.04 9.36
C LEU A 29 -14.06 13.15 10.32
N TRP A 30 -14.51 14.36 10.00
CA TRP A 30 -14.26 15.50 10.88
C TRP A 30 -14.95 15.30 12.22
N ASN A 31 -14.25 15.61 13.30
CA ASN A 31 -14.86 15.64 14.62
C ASN A 31 -14.26 16.82 15.41
N LYS A 32 -14.95 17.21 16.48
CA LYS A 32 -14.57 18.35 17.30
C LYS A 32 -13.54 18.00 18.39
N GLN A 33 -13.26 16.74 18.58
CA GLN A 33 -12.35 16.29 19.63
C GLN A 33 -10.92 16.25 19.10
N LYS A 34 -9.98 16.61 19.97
CA LYS A 34 -8.57 16.42 19.68
C LYS A 34 -8.29 14.92 19.52
N ARG A 35 -7.46 14.62 18.54
CA ARG A 35 -7.17 13.24 18.23
C ARG A 35 -5.74 13.13 17.73
N LEU A 36 -5.07 12.07 18.15
CA LEU A 36 -3.73 11.71 17.68
C LEU A 36 -3.85 10.49 16.77
N SER A 37 -3.24 10.59 15.60
CA SER A 37 -3.17 9.46 14.68
C SER A 37 -1.70 9.19 14.36
N ILE A 38 -1.28 7.94 14.56
CA ILE A 38 0.09 7.53 14.31
C ILE A 38 0.06 6.35 13.33
N PRO A 39 0.15 6.62 12.01
CA PRO A 39 0.18 5.53 11.04
C PRO A 39 1.55 4.86 10.99
N PHE A 40 1.54 3.56 10.78
CA PHE A 40 2.74 2.78 10.48
C PHE A 40 2.54 2.11 9.14
N PHE A 41 3.40 2.46 8.17
CA PHE A 41 3.35 1.88 6.84
C PHE A 41 4.32 0.71 6.76
N PHE A 42 3.78 -0.48 6.54
CA PHE A 42 4.57 -1.67 6.33
C PHE A 42 4.80 -1.82 4.83
N GLU A 43 6.03 -1.59 4.40
CA GLU A 43 6.37 -1.47 2.99
C GLU A 43 7.52 -2.39 2.60
N PRO A 44 7.58 -2.84 1.34
CA PRO A 44 8.77 -3.52 0.85
C PRO A 44 9.92 -2.54 0.63
N SER A 45 11.12 -3.06 0.42
CA SER A 45 12.26 -2.22 0.05
C SER A 45 12.06 -1.59 -1.33
N TYR A 46 12.72 -0.47 -1.60
CA TYR A 46 12.53 0.27 -2.86
C TYR A 46 12.93 -0.53 -4.08
N ASP A 47 13.91 -1.40 -3.97
CA ASP A 47 14.37 -2.22 -5.08
C ASP A 47 13.59 -3.52 -5.25
N PHE A 48 12.63 -3.79 -4.39
CA PHE A 48 11.81 -5.00 -4.47
C PHE A 48 11.00 -5.00 -5.77
N LYS A 49 11.10 -6.09 -6.51
CA LYS A 49 10.29 -6.26 -7.73
C LYS A 49 8.86 -6.62 -7.34
N MET A 50 7.92 -5.88 -7.87
CA MET A 50 6.52 -5.97 -7.49
C MET A 50 5.85 -7.18 -8.13
N ASN A 51 6.28 -8.38 -7.71
CA ASN A 51 5.64 -9.63 -8.09
C ASN A 51 5.79 -10.65 -6.97
N LEU A 52 4.84 -11.57 -6.88
CA LEU A 52 4.83 -12.62 -5.88
C LEU A 52 4.98 -14.01 -6.53
N SER A 53 5.66 -14.09 -7.66
CA SER A 53 5.84 -15.38 -8.35
C SER A 53 6.56 -16.41 -7.47
N PHE A 54 7.39 -15.96 -6.53
CA PHE A 54 8.08 -16.87 -5.62
C PHE A 54 7.11 -17.65 -4.72
N LEU A 55 5.91 -17.15 -4.47
CA LEU A 55 4.92 -17.84 -3.64
C LEU A 55 4.38 -19.11 -4.29
N ASN A 56 4.57 -19.26 -5.59
CA ASN A 56 4.14 -20.43 -6.34
C ASN A 56 5.28 -21.46 -6.51
N GLY A 57 6.34 -21.35 -5.71
CA GLY A 57 7.48 -22.23 -5.81
C GLY A 57 8.51 -21.87 -6.87
N PHE A 58 8.32 -20.74 -7.53
CA PHE A 58 9.26 -20.21 -8.51
C PHE A 58 10.28 -19.30 -7.86
N ARG A 59 11.43 -19.15 -8.52
CA ARG A 59 12.46 -18.20 -8.05
C ARG A 59 11.93 -16.78 -8.13
N LEU A 60 12.47 -15.91 -7.26
CA LEU A 60 12.23 -14.49 -7.36
C LEU A 60 12.58 -14.02 -8.77
N SER A 61 11.62 -13.40 -9.43
CA SER A 61 11.82 -12.83 -10.74
C SER A 61 12.39 -11.42 -10.62
N ASN A 62 13.37 -11.10 -11.46
CA ASN A 62 13.86 -9.72 -11.59
C ASN A 62 12.98 -8.91 -12.55
N LYS A 63 11.89 -9.50 -13.05
CA LYS A 63 10.97 -8.83 -13.95
C LYS A 63 9.95 -8.03 -13.16
N GLY A 64 9.48 -6.96 -13.75
CA GLY A 64 8.44 -6.12 -13.19
C GLY A 64 8.96 -4.81 -12.66
N THR A 65 8.03 -3.96 -12.29
CA THR A 65 8.31 -2.65 -11.71
C THR A 65 8.80 -2.80 -10.27
N ASN A 66 9.83 -2.04 -9.88
CA ASN A 66 10.23 -2.01 -8.49
C ASN A 66 9.27 -1.15 -7.65
N TYR A 67 9.36 -1.30 -6.34
CA TYR A 67 8.45 -0.60 -5.44
C TYR A 67 8.59 0.93 -5.54
N GLU A 68 9.79 1.42 -5.72
CA GLU A 68 10.03 2.87 -5.85
C GLU A 68 9.25 3.46 -7.03
N LYS A 69 9.31 2.82 -8.19
CA LYS A 69 8.54 3.27 -9.35
C LYS A 69 7.05 3.17 -9.12
N PHE A 70 6.60 2.08 -8.51
CA PHE A 70 5.20 1.91 -8.16
C PHE A 70 4.72 3.05 -7.25
N LEU A 71 5.49 3.36 -6.22
CA LEU A 71 5.15 4.42 -5.27
C LEU A 71 5.09 5.78 -5.96
N ASN A 72 6.08 6.10 -6.79
CA ASN A 72 6.13 7.37 -7.49
C ASN A 72 4.94 7.53 -8.44
N ASN A 73 4.57 6.48 -9.17
CA ASN A 73 3.41 6.52 -10.04
C ASN A 73 2.11 6.71 -9.26
N SER A 74 2.00 6.08 -8.10
CA SER A 74 0.83 6.24 -7.23
C SER A 74 0.72 7.66 -6.70
N LEU A 75 1.84 8.26 -6.31
CA LEU A 75 1.87 9.65 -5.84
C LEU A 75 1.50 10.64 -6.94
N LYS A 76 1.96 10.41 -8.17
CA LYS A 76 1.57 11.25 -9.31
C LYS A 76 0.07 11.22 -9.53
N LYS A 77 -0.56 10.06 -9.50
CA LYS A 77 -2.00 9.94 -9.64
C LYS A 77 -2.72 10.68 -8.52
N PHE A 78 -2.24 10.56 -7.29
CA PHE A 78 -2.83 11.25 -6.15
C PHE A 78 -2.80 12.78 -6.35
N ILE A 79 -1.69 13.31 -6.81
CA ILE A 79 -1.55 14.75 -7.08
C ILE A 79 -2.50 15.19 -8.20
N GLU A 80 -2.62 14.40 -9.26
CA GLU A 80 -3.54 14.72 -10.36
C GLU A 80 -4.99 14.82 -9.91
N TYR A 81 -5.42 13.94 -9.00
CA TYR A 81 -6.78 13.96 -8.50
C TYR A 81 -7.08 15.13 -7.57
N GLN A 82 -6.06 15.80 -7.06
CA GLN A 82 -6.25 16.94 -6.16
C GLN A 82 -6.29 18.29 -6.86
N ARG A 83 -6.06 18.34 -8.14
CA ARG A 83 -6.11 19.59 -8.93
C ARG A 83 -7.53 20.03 -9.24
#